data_4909039bb72e5de7b2d0e611b9eff778
#
_entry.id   4909039bb72e5de7b2d0e611b9eff778
#
_cell.length_a   1.000
_cell.length_b   1.000
_cell.length_c   1.000
_cell.angle_alpha   90.00
_cell.angle_beta   90.00
_cell.angle_gamma   90.00
#
_symmetry.space_group_name_H-M   'P 1'
#
loop_
_entity.id
_entity.type
_entity.pdbx_description
1 polymer ?
#
loop_
_entity_poly.entity_id
_entity_poly.type
_entity_poly.pdbx_seq_one_letter_code
_entity_poly.pdbx_strand_id
1 'polypeptide(L)'
;MFDTALIWDWIEFAIRWLHVITGIAWIGSSFYFIALDLGLQKVPNMPRGVLGEEWQVHGGGFYHIRKYTVAPDHMPEHLTWFKWEAYATWLSGAALLAVVYWMGAELYLIDYTRMELTQWQAIALSAGSLAVGWIAYDLLCRSKLGRQPTTLMLILFAILVAMSWAYTQVFTGRAALLHLGAFTGTIMVANVFLVIMPNQRIVVADLKAGRTPDPKYGEIAKLRSMHNNYLTLPVIFLMLSNHYPLAFASEYNWIIASLVFLMGVTIRHYFNTMHARKGRPTWTWGATAAVFLAIMALSAAPMLKGAEPEQDTALPAHLAPVVAAAHFAEVREIVETRCAMCHAAEPLWPGLATAPRGVRLETDAQIAAQARAIYLQAGITHAMPPGNLMQIELAERARIVAWYRAIATRQMARADTVADRG
;
A
#
# COMPACT_ATOMS: atom_id res chain seq x y z
N MET A 1 -17.86 29.96 -2.77
CA MET A 1 -16.61 29.57 -3.46
C MET A 1 -16.18 28.23 -2.88
N PHE A 2 -16.07 27.17 -3.67
CA PHE A 2 -15.63 25.87 -3.18
C PHE A 2 -14.19 25.99 -2.68
N ASP A 3 -13.91 25.45 -1.48
CA ASP A 3 -12.60 25.45 -0.89
C ASP A 3 -11.73 24.42 -1.64
N THR A 4 -10.55 24.84 -2.07
CA THR A 4 -9.61 23.98 -2.82
C THR A 4 -9.20 22.74 -2.02
N ALA A 5 -9.10 22.85 -0.69
CA ALA A 5 -8.77 21.71 0.18
C ALA A 5 -9.86 20.63 0.12
N LEU A 6 -11.14 21.04 0.10
CA LEU A 6 -12.26 20.10 -0.01
C LEU A 6 -12.27 19.39 -1.37
N ILE A 7 -11.95 20.12 -2.45
CA ILE A 7 -11.84 19.52 -3.79
C ILE A 7 -10.75 18.46 -3.83
N TRP A 8 -9.57 18.76 -3.25
CA TRP A 8 -8.48 17.80 -3.18
C TRP A 8 -8.80 16.55 -2.35
N ASP A 9 -9.56 16.68 -1.27
CA ASP A 9 -10.01 15.54 -0.48
C ASP A 9 -10.95 14.62 -1.28
N TRP A 10 -11.86 15.21 -2.06
CA TRP A 10 -12.73 14.42 -2.93
C TRP A 10 -11.98 13.75 -4.07
N ILE A 11 -10.97 14.40 -4.64
CA ILE A 11 -10.09 13.79 -5.66
C ILE A 11 -9.32 12.63 -5.04
N GLU A 12 -8.71 12.81 -3.88
CA GLU A 12 -8.01 11.73 -3.16
C GLU A 12 -8.95 10.55 -2.89
N PHE A 13 -10.15 10.83 -2.38
CA PHE A 13 -11.14 9.80 -2.09
C PHE A 13 -11.57 9.04 -3.36
N ALA A 14 -11.84 9.74 -4.45
CA ALA A 14 -12.22 9.12 -5.72
C ALA A 14 -11.12 8.21 -6.29
N ILE A 15 -9.85 8.67 -6.27
CA ILE A 15 -8.70 7.87 -6.71
C ILE A 15 -8.50 6.66 -5.78
N ARG A 16 -8.66 6.84 -4.48
CA ARG A 16 -8.55 5.76 -3.48
C ARG A 16 -9.63 4.70 -3.70
N TRP A 17 -10.88 5.14 -3.94
CA TRP A 17 -11.98 4.24 -4.24
C TRP A 17 -11.71 3.44 -5.52
N LEU A 18 -11.28 4.10 -6.61
CA LEU A 18 -10.86 3.43 -7.84
C LEU A 18 -9.75 2.42 -7.60
N HIS A 19 -8.72 2.80 -6.82
CA HIS A 19 -7.59 1.92 -6.49
C HIS A 19 -8.04 0.65 -5.75
N VAL A 20 -8.94 0.79 -4.79
CA VAL A 20 -9.50 -0.36 -4.04
C VAL A 20 -10.29 -1.28 -4.97
N ILE A 21 -11.17 -0.73 -5.83
CA ILE A 21 -11.99 -1.53 -6.75
C ILE A 21 -11.09 -2.31 -7.72
N THR A 22 -10.14 -1.65 -8.36
CA THR A 22 -9.23 -2.29 -9.31
C THR A 22 -8.30 -3.29 -8.64
N GLY A 23 -7.85 -3.00 -7.42
CA GLY A 23 -7.06 -3.92 -6.60
C GLY A 23 -7.83 -5.20 -6.25
N ILE A 24 -9.09 -5.07 -5.83
CA ILE A 24 -9.97 -6.22 -5.56
C ILE A 24 -10.13 -7.08 -6.82
N ALA A 25 -10.41 -6.45 -7.97
CA ALA A 25 -10.57 -7.15 -9.24
C ALA A 25 -9.29 -7.90 -9.64
N TRP A 26 -8.13 -7.24 -9.53
CA TRP A 26 -6.85 -7.87 -9.85
C TRP A 26 -6.50 -9.04 -8.93
N ILE A 27 -6.66 -8.85 -7.62
CA ILE A 27 -6.38 -9.89 -6.62
C ILE A 27 -7.31 -11.07 -6.81
N GLY A 28 -8.61 -10.81 -7.01
CA GLY A 28 -9.61 -11.84 -7.23
C GLY A 28 -9.31 -12.67 -8.47
N SER A 29 -9.05 -12.04 -9.62
CA SER A 29 -8.70 -12.74 -10.84
C SER A 29 -7.38 -13.50 -10.73
N SER A 30 -6.37 -12.92 -10.06
CA SER A 30 -5.07 -13.60 -9.85
C SER A 30 -5.22 -14.87 -9.01
N PHE A 31 -5.96 -14.81 -7.91
CA PHE A 31 -6.21 -15.99 -7.08
C PHE A 31 -7.02 -17.05 -7.81
N TYR A 32 -8.04 -16.62 -8.55
CA TYR A 32 -8.86 -17.51 -9.36
C TYR A 32 -8.04 -18.29 -10.39
N PHE A 33 -7.24 -17.59 -11.22
CA PHE A 33 -6.46 -18.26 -12.27
C PHE A 33 -5.34 -19.14 -11.71
N ILE A 34 -4.73 -18.78 -10.58
CA ILE A 34 -3.73 -19.65 -9.94
C ILE A 34 -4.40 -20.90 -9.37
N ALA A 35 -5.56 -20.77 -8.72
CA ALA A 35 -6.31 -21.91 -8.22
C ALA A 35 -6.74 -22.85 -9.37
N LEU A 36 -7.29 -22.26 -10.44
CA LEU A 36 -7.67 -22.97 -11.65
C LEU A 36 -6.49 -23.73 -12.28
N ASP A 37 -5.35 -23.05 -12.51
CA ASP A 37 -4.16 -23.66 -13.12
C ASP A 37 -3.59 -24.82 -12.29
N LEU A 38 -3.67 -24.71 -10.96
CA LEU A 38 -3.23 -25.77 -10.03
C LEU A 38 -4.24 -26.90 -9.90
N GLY A 39 -5.53 -26.62 -10.10
CA GLY A 39 -6.64 -27.57 -9.96
C GLY A 39 -6.92 -28.42 -11.21
N LEU A 40 -6.39 -28.02 -12.38
CA LEU A 40 -6.63 -28.71 -13.66
C LEU A 40 -6.29 -30.20 -13.58
N GLN A 41 -7.21 -31.04 -14.03
CA GLN A 41 -7.06 -32.50 -14.03
C GLN A 41 -6.96 -33.06 -15.44
N LYS A 42 -6.13 -34.08 -15.57
CA LYS A 42 -6.11 -34.93 -16.75
C LYS A 42 -7.15 -36.02 -16.60
N VAL A 43 -8.11 -36.07 -17.53
CA VAL A 43 -9.13 -37.12 -17.57
C VAL A 43 -8.97 -37.95 -18.87
N PRO A 44 -9.47 -39.19 -18.89
CA PRO A 44 -9.48 -39.99 -20.10
C PRO A 44 -10.22 -39.29 -21.25
N ASN A 45 -9.79 -39.54 -22.48
CA ASN A 45 -10.44 -39.04 -23.72
C ASN A 45 -10.50 -37.51 -23.86
N MET A 46 -9.54 -36.75 -23.27
CA MET A 46 -9.44 -35.33 -23.52
C MET A 46 -9.18 -35.03 -25.01
N PRO A 47 -9.74 -33.93 -25.53
CA PRO A 47 -9.41 -33.47 -26.88
C PRO A 47 -7.91 -33.20 -27.04
N ARG A 48 -7.41 -33.34 -28.28
CA ARG A 48 -6.00 -33.07 -28.60
C ARG A 48 -5.62 -31.65 -28.15
N GLY A 49 -4.49 -31.56 -27.44
CA GLY A 49 -3.94 -30.28 -27.02
C GLY A 49 -4.54 -29.71 -25.72
N VAL A 50 -5.45 -30.39 -25.07
CA VAL A 50 -5.94 -30.02 -23.74
C VAL A 50 -4.93 -30.44 -22.67
N LEU A 51 -4.45 -29.49 -21.88
CA LEU A 51 -3.55 -29.73 -20.74
C LEU A 51 -4.28 -30.37 -19.56
N GLY A 52 -5.52 -29.96 -19.33
CA GLY A 52 -6.38 -30.41 -18.26
C GLY A 52 -7.71 -29.67 -18.28
N GLU A 53 -8.64 -30.15 -17.47
CA GLU A 53 -9.97 -29.54 -17.33
C GLU A 53 -10.36 -29.42 -15.85
N GLU A 54 -11.30 -28.52 -15.58
CA GLU A 54 -11.91 -28.32 -14.28
C GLU A 54 -13.39 -27.99 -14.42
N TRP A 55 -14.19 -28.53 -13.51
CA TRP A 55 -15.62 -28.26 -13.41
C TRP A 55 -15.88 -27.37 -12.20
N GLN A 56 -16.60 -26.27 -12.43
CA GLN A 56 -16.95 -25.32 -11.40
C GLN A 56 -18.45 -25.06 -11.35
N VAL A 57 -18.95 -24.68 -10.18
CA VAL A 57 -20.35 -24.32 -9.97
C VAL A 57 -20.43 -22.87 -9.58
N HIS A 58 -21.17 -22.06 -10.30
CA HIS A 58 -21.48 -20.70 -9.93
C HIS A 58 -22.79 -20.25 -10.59
N GLY A 59 -23.57 -19.39 -9.90
CA GLY A 59 -24.79 -18.82 -10.45
C GLY A 59 -25.86 -19.85 -10.85
N GLY A 60 -25.92 -21.02 -10.20
CA GLY A 60 -26.91 -22.07 -10.49
C GLY A 60 -26.57 -22.93 -11.72
N GLY A 61 -25.37 -22.83 -12.28
CA GLY A 61 -24.92 -23.58 -13.44
C GLY A 61 -23.55 -24.22 -13.27
N PHE A 62 -23.18 -25.06 -14.25
CA PHE A 62 -21.87 -25.67 -14.32
C PHE A 62 -21.01 -24.95 -15.35
N TYR A 63 -19.77 -24.68 -14.98
CA TYR A 63 -18.73 -24.19 -15.87
C TYR A 63 -17.73 -25.31 -16.11
N HIS A 64 -17.55 -25.69 -17.39
CA HIS A 64 -16.54 -26.65 -17.82
C HIS A 64 -15.39 -25.90 -18.47
N ILE A 65 -14.24 -25.85 -17.83
CA ILE A 65 -13.09 -25.07 -18.25
C ILE A 65 -12.00 -26.02 -18.72
N ARG A 66 -11.47 -25.79 -19.93
CA ARG A 66 -10.36 -26.53 -20.51
C ARG A 66 -9.22 -25.58 -20.85
N LYS A 67 -8.01 -25.95 -20.47
CA LYS A 67 -6.80 -25.20 -20.83
C LYS A 67 -6.12 -25.88 -22.00
N TYR A 68 -6.02 -25.15 -23.11
CA TYR A 68 -5.42 -25.66 -24.37
C TYR A 68 -3.95 -25.25 -24.45
N THR A 69 -3.10 -26.18 -24.93
CA THR A 69 -1.68 -25.97 -25.25
C THR A 69 -1.45 -25.88 -26.76
N VAL A 70 -2.48 -26.08 -27.55
CA VAL A 70 -2.58 -25.82 -29.01
C VAL A 70 -3.96 -25.24 -29.28
N ALA A 71 -4.13 -24.52 -30.38
CA ALA A 71 -5.45 -23.99 -30.75
C ALA A 71 -6.45 -25.12 -30.93
N PRO A 72 -7.68 -25.03 -30.40
CA PRO A 72 -8.78 -25.93 -30.72
C PRO A 72 -9.21 -25.75 -32.18
N ASP A 73 -9.92 -26.73 -32.73
CA ASP A 73 -10.40 -26.72 -34.13
C ASP A 73 -11.26 -25.48 -34.44
N HIS A 74 -12.00 -24.99 -33.44
CA HIS A 74 -12.78 -23.75 -33.52
C HIS A 74 -12.29 -22.77 -32.49
N MET A 75 -11.44 -21.83 -32.92
CA MET A 75 -10.92 -20.75 -32.07
C MET A 75 -11.80 -19.50 -32.24
N PRO A 76 -12.33 -18.92 -31.13
CA PRO A 76 -13.09 -17.67 -31.23
C PRO A 76 -12.19 -16.51 -31.67
N GLU A 77 -12.74 -15.59 -32.46
CA GLU A 77 -12.00 -14.39 -32.88
C GLU A 77 -11.65 -13.49 -31.71
N HIS A 78 -12.61 -13.34 -30.76
CA HIS A 78 -12.44 -12.49 -29.58
C HIS A 78 -11.88 -13.28 -28.41
N LEU A 79 -10.76 -12.78 -27.86
CA LEU A 79 -10.14 -13.30 -26.66
C LEU A 79 -10.13 -12.22 -25.58
N THR A 80 -10.61 -12.56 -24.39
CA THR A 80 -10.53 -11.67 -23.22
C THR A 80 -9.15 -11.74 -22.59
N TRP A 81 -8.55 -10.58 -22.34
CA TRP A 81 -7.23 -10.44 -21.76
C TRP A 81 -7.32 -9.81 -20.37
N PHE A 82 -6.91 -10.54 -19.37
CA PHE A 82 -6.84 -10.05 -17.98
C PHE A 82 -5.55 -9.25 -17.73
N LYS A 83 -5.62 -7.96 -17.93
CA LYS A 83 -4.48 -7.03 -17.80
C LYS A 83 -4.87 -5.68 -17.22
N TRP A 84 -6.09 -5.19 -17.53
CA TRP A 84 -6.51 -3.85 -17.13
C TRP A 84 -6.71 -3.73 -15.64
N GLU A 85 -7.04 -4.80 -14.95
CA GLU A 85 -7.15 -4.88 -13.51
C GLU A 85 -5.81 -4.51 -12.85
N ALA A 86 -4.71 -5.11 -13.33
CA ALA A 86 -3.37 -4.82 -12.84
C ALA A 86 -2.92 -3.40 -13.20
N TYR A 87 -3.15 -2.97 -14.46
CA TYR A 87 -2.72 -1.64 -14.93
C TYR A 87 -3.46 -0.53 -14.21
N ALA A 88 -4.79 -0.63 -14.10
CA ALA A 88 -5.60 0.38 -13.41
C ALA A 88 -5.27 0.44 -11.92
N THR A 89 -4.94 -0.69 -11.29
CA THR A 89 -4.47 -0.72 -9.89
C THR A 89 -3.18 0.06 -9.73
N TRP A 90 -2.20 -0.15 -10.60
CA TRP A 90 -0.93 0.57 -10.50
C TRP A 90 -1.08 2.07 -10.84
N LEU A 91 -1.82 2.41 -11.89
CA LEU A 91 -2.04 3.81 -12.28
C LEU A 91 -2.75 4.60 -11.18
N SER A 92 -3.80 4.04 -10.59
CA SER A 92 -4.50 4.67 -9.47
C SER A 92 -3.64 4.72 -8.20
N GLY A 93 -2.82 3.69 -7.94
CA GLY A 93 -1.86 3.67 -6.85
C GLY A 93 -0.75 4.72 -7.01
N ALA A 94 -0.21 4.88 -8.22
CA ALA A 94 0.76 5.92 -8.54
C ALA A 94 0.16 7.33 -8.39
N ALA A 95 -1.10 7.51 -8.82
CA ALA A 95 -1.82 8.76 -8.61
C ALA A 95 -2.03 9.06 -7.11
N LEU A 96 -2.37 8.06 -6.29
CA LEU A 96 -2.46 8.22 -4.83
C LEU A 96 -1.10 8.57 -4.22
N LEU A 97 -0.03 7.92 -4.65
CA LEU A 97 1.32 8.21 -4.18
C LEU A 97 1.68 9.67 -4.48
N ALA A 98 1.36 10.15 -5.68
CA ALA A 98 1.60 11.54 -6.08
C ALA A 98 0.76 12.52 -5.25
N VAL A 99 -0.55 12.32 -5.16
CA VAL A 99 -1.47 13.24 -4.49
C VAL A 99 -1.24 13.28 -2.98
N VAL A 100 -1.02 12.14 -2.34
CA VAL A 100 -0.91 12.07 -0.86
C VAL A 100 0.51 12.32 -0.40
N TYR A 101 1.49 11.62 -1.00
CA TYR A 101 2.86 11.60 -0.48
C TYR A 101 3.80 12.56 -1.18
N TRP A 102 3.69 12.77 -2.50
CA TRP A 102 4.60 13.70 -3.17
C TRP A 102 4.16 15.15 -3.05
N MET A 103 2.86 15.44 -3.22
CA MET A 103 2.32 16.79 -3.01
C MET A 103 2.29 17.16 -1.53
N GLY A 104 2.16 16.20 -0.63
CA GLY A 104 2.22 16.37 0.83
C GLY A 104 3.52 15.87 1.44
N ALA A 105 4.66 15.96 0.74
CA ALA A 105 5.91 15.33 1.15
C ALA A 105 6.41 15.78 2.51
N GLU A 106 6.30 17.07 2.81
CA GLU A 106 6.73 17.64 4.10
C GLU A 106 5.94 17.10 5.31
N LEU A 107 4.68 16.68 5.08
CA LEU A 107 3.80 16.21 6.16
C LEU A 107 3.75 14.68 6.27
N TYR A 108 3.81 13.99 5.13
CA TYR A 108 3.50 12.57 5.10
C TYR A 108 4.67 11.67 4.67
N LEU A 109 5.66 12.22 3.95
CA LEU A 109 6.75 11.44 3.40
C LEU A 109 8.05 11.58 4.19
N ILE A 110 8.50 12.82 4.44
CA ILE A 110 9.81 13.10 5.02
C ILE A 110 9.74 12.94 6.54
N ASP A 111 10.71 12.19 7.08
CA ASP A 111 10.97 12.13 8.51
C ASP A 111 12.20 13.00 8.84
N TYR A 112 11.94 14.23 9.28
CA TYR A 112 13.00 15.18 9.62
C TYR A 112 13.82 14.76 10.84
N THR A 113 13.35 13.80 11.63
CA THR A 113 14.13 13.25 12.77
C THR A 113 15.17 12.23 12.28
N ARG A 114 15.01 11.70 11.08
CA ARG A 114 15.89 10.70 10.47
C ARG A 114 16.83 11.32 9.44
N MET A 115 16.28 12.12 8.53
CA MET A 115 17.04 12.69 7.43
C MET A 115 16.43 14.01 6.96
N GLU A 116 17.24 15.07 6.91
CA GLU A 116 16.84 16.33 6.28
C GLU A 116 16.87 16.21 4.77
N LEU A 117 15.69 16.11 4.16
CA LEU A 117 15.50 16.04 2.72
C LEU A 117 14.67 17.23 2.24
N THR A 118 15.01 17.74 1.07
CA THR A 118 14.06 18.59 0.34
C THR A 118 12.94 17.74 -0.26
N GLN A 119 11.80 18.35 -0.53
CA GLN A 119 10.66 17.68 -1.16
C GLN A 119 11.08 16.93 -2.44
N TRP A 120 11.86 17.56 -3.32
CA TRP A 120 12.31 16.95 -4.57
C TRP A 120 13.26 15.76 -4.37
N GLN A 121 14.13 15.82 -3.36
CA GLN A 121 14.98 14.68 -3.00
C GLN A 121 14.16 13.50 -2.50
N ALA A 122 13.19 13.75 -1.64
CA ALA A 122 12.29 12.71 -1.14
C ALA A 122 11.46 12.07 -2.27
N ILE A 123 10.93 12.88 -3.21
CA ILE A 123 10.22 12.38 -4.40
C ILE A 123 11.15 11.56 -5.29
N ALA A 124 12.38 12.03 -5.53
CA ALA A 124 13.36 11.32 -6.35
C ALA A 124 13.75 9.97 -5.73
N LEU A 125 13.95 9.91 -4.41
CA LEU A 125 14.19 8.66 -3.69
C LEU A 125 12.99 7.71 -3.75
N SER A 126 11.78 8.25 -3.57
CA SER A 126 10.52 7.49 -3.68
C SER A 126 10.40 6.87 -5.08
N ALA A 127 10.33 7.68 -6.13
CA ALA A 127 10.15 7.22 -7.50
C ALA A 127 11.33 6.37 -8.01
N GLY A 128 12.55 6.80 -7.70
CA GLY A 128 13.77 6.11 -8.09
C GLY A 128 13.88 4.71 -7.49
N SER A 129 13.53 4.54 -6.21
CA SER A 129 13.55 3.23 -5.56
C SER A 129 12.57 2.23 -6.19
N LEU A 130 11.38 2.69 -6.62
CA LEU A 130 10.42 1.84 -7.31
C LEU A 130 10.96 1.38 -8.68
N ALA A 131 11.57 2.29 -9.44
CA ALA A 131 12.14 1.99 -10.76
C ALA A 131 13.35 1.05 -10.65
N VAL A 132 14.32 1.39 -9.78
CA VAL A 132 15.52 0.57 -9.54
C VAL A 132 15.15 -0.80 -8.99
N GLY A 133 14.17 -0.88 -8.09
CA GLY A 133 13.69 -2.13 -7.52
C GLY A 133 13.15 -3.08 -8.58
N TRP A 134 12.36 -2.58 -9.52
CA TRP A 134 11.89 -3.37 -10.65
C TRP A 134 13.05 -3.86 -11.53
N ILE A 135 13.98 -2.98 -11.90
CA ILE A 135 15.11 -3.33 -12.75
C ILE A 135 15.98 -4.41 -12.08
N ALA A 136 16.31 -4.21 -10.80
CA ALA A 136 17.11 -5.17 -10.03
C ALA A 136 16.43 -6.54 -9.94
N TYR A 137 15.13 -6.56 -9.65
CA TYR A 137 14.32 -7.78 -9.61
C TYR A 137 14.27 -8.49 -10.98
N ASP A 138 14.08 -7.74 -12.07
CA ASP A 138 14.00 -8.33 -13.41
C ASP A 138 15.34 -8.93 -13.85
N LEU A 139 16.46 -8.22 -13.59
CA LEU A 139 17.79 -8.73 -13.82
C LEU A 139 18.09 -10.00 -13.00
N LEU A 140 17.68 -10.01 -11.73
CA LEU A 140 17.82 -11.19 -10.87
C LEU A 140 17.07 -12.39 -11.44
N CYS A 141 15.84 -12.21 -11.89
CA CYS A 141 15.06 -13.29 -12.50
C CYS A 141 15.59 -13.77 -13.85
N ARG A 142 16.29 -12.92 -14.61
CA ARG A 142 16.93 -13.29 -15.89
C ARG A 142 18.30 -13.95 -15.69
N SER A 143 18.87 -13.82 -14.53
CA SER A 143 20.18 -14.43 -14.19
C SER A 143 20.10 -15.94 -14.03
N LYS A 144 21.24 -16.59 -13.80
CA LYS A 144 21.31 -18.03 -13.47
C LYS A 144 20.51 -18.39 -12.21
N LEU A 145 20.32 -17.44 -11.29
CA LEU A 145 19.53 -17.61 -10.06
C LEU A 145 18.04 -17.77 -10.37
N GLY A 146 17.55 -17.18 -11.47
CA GLY A 146 16.15 -17.36 -11.92
C GLY A 146 15.75 -18.81 -12.19
N ARG A 147 16.74 -19.69 -12.39
CA ARG A 147 16.53 -21.14 -12.57
C ARG A 147 16.49 -21.92 -11.25
N GLN A 148 16.72 -21.25 -10.11
CA GLN A 148 16.72 -21.81 -8.77
C GLN A 148 15.61 -21.18 -7.92
N PRO A 149 14.37 -21.66 -7.97
CA PRO A 149 13.22 -20.98 -7.39
C PRO A 149 13.39 -20.66 -5.90
N THR A 150 13.91 -21.60 -5.11
CA THR A 150 14.11 -21.41 -3.67
C THR A 150 15.14 -20.33 -3.38
N THR A 151 16.31 -20.40 -4.03
CA THR A 151 17.37 -19.40 -3.86
C THR A 151 16.90 -18.01 -4.29
N LEU A 152 16.19 -17.93 -5.40
CA LEU A 152 15.60 -16.68 -5.90
C LEU A 152 14.63 -16.07 -4.89
N MET A 153 13.72 -16.88 -4.30
CA MET A 153 12.78 -16.41 -3.30
C MET A 153 13.46 -15.94 -2.02
N LEU A 154 14.52 -16.62 -1.57
CA LEU A 154 15.30 -16.19 -0.39
C LEU A 154 16.02 -14.86 -0.65
N ILE A 155 16.61 -14.67 -1.83
CA ILE A 155 17.27 -13.41 -2.20
C ILE A 155 16.22 -12.30 -2.31
N LEU A 156 15.08 -12.56 -2.94
CA LEU A 156 13.97 -11.59 -3.02
C LEU A 156 13.50 -11.19 -1.63
N PHE A 157 13.33 -12.16 -0.72
CA PHE A 157 12.97 -11.87 0.66
C PHE A 157 14.03 -11.01 1.37
N ALA A 158 15.33 -11.32 1.20
CA ALA A 158 16.42 -10.50 1.76
C ALA A 158 16.39 -9.06 1.22
N ILE A 159 16.11 -8.87 -0.07
CA ILE A 159 15.94 -7.54 -0.67
C ILE A 159 14.75 -6.82 -0.04
N LEU A 160 13.60 -7.49 0.15
CA LEU A 160 12.42 -6.88 0.78
C LEU A 160 12.69 -6.47 2.23
N VAL A 161 13.42 -7.29 3.00
CA VAL A 161 13.86 -6.94 4.37
C VAL A 161 14.78 -5.72 4.35
N ALA A 162 15.77 -5.69 3.46
CA ALA A 162 16.69 -4.56 3.32
C ALA A 162 15.94 -3.27 2.91
N MET A 163 15.00 -3.36 1.98
CA MET A 163 14.18 -2.22 1.56
C MET A 163 13.22 -1.77 2.66
N SER A 164 12.65 -2.71 3.43
CA SER A 164 11.83 -2.39 4.60
C SER A 164 12.61 -1.54 5.60
N TRP A 165 13.81 -1.99 5.96
CA TRP A 165 14.69 -1.22 6.84
C TRP A 165 15.10 0.12 6.22
N ALA A 166 15.54 0.15 4.96
CA ALA A 166 15.99 1.37 4.30
C ALA A 166 14.91 2.46 4.25
N TYR A 167 13.67 2.10 3.93
CA TYR A 167 12.57 3.05 3.92
C TYR A 167 12.31 3.67 5.30
N THR A 168 12.48 2.91 6.39
CA THR A 168 12.31 3.45 7.76
C THR A 168 13.44 4.37 8.20
N GLN A 169 14.58 4.38 7.49
CA GLN A 169 15.67 5.33 7.75
C GLN A 169 15.48 6.67 7.02
N VAL A 170 14.54 6.74 6.07
CA VAL A 170 14.36 7.91 5.19
C VAL A 170 12.98 8.54 5.32
N PHE A 171 11.96 7.70 5.44
CA PHE A 171 10.57 8.13 5.41
C PHE A 171 9.89 7.95 6.76
N THR A 172 8.80 8.69 6.98
CA THR A 172 7.93 8.44 8.15
C THR A 172 7.51 6.99 8.19
N GLY A 173 7.30 6.41 9.38
CA GLY A 173 6.93 4.99 9.51
C GLY A 173 5.72 4.60 8.66
N ARG A 174 4.71 5.48 8.57
CA ARG A 174 3.54 5.32 7.72
C ARG A 174 3.91 5.27 6.22
N ALA A 175 4.75 6.20 5.78
CA ALA A 175 5.21 6.24 4.40
C ALA A 175 6.12 5.06 4.08
N ALA A 176 6.99 4.64 5.00
CA ALA A 176 7.91 3.53 4.81
C ALA A 176 7.19 2.22 4.49
N LEU A 177 6.17 1.86 5.27
CA LEU A 177 5.39 0.64 5.04
C LEU A 177 4.60 0.72 3.71
N LEU A 178 3.99 1.87 3.44
CA LEU A 178 3.28 2.07 2.18
C LEU A 178 4.22 2.01 0.97
N HIS A 179 5.43 2.60 1.07
CA HIS A 179 6.43 2.52 0.00
C HIS A 179 6.92 1.10 -0.25
N LEU A 180 7.08 0.29 0.81
CA LEU A 180 7.39 -1.13 0.64
C LEU A 180 6.26 -1.86 -0.11
N GLY A 181 5.00 -1.51 0.18
CA GLY A 181 3.83 -1.98 -0.56
C GLY A 181 3.85 -1.52 -2.02
N ALA A 182 4.14 -0.25 -2.27
CA ALA A 182 4.25 0.33 -3.62
C ALA A 182 5.43 -0.29 -4.41
N PHE A 183 6.58 -0.51 -3.76
CA PHE A 183 7.73 -1.21 -4.31
C PHE A 183 7.37 -2.61 -4.79
N THR A 184 6.75 -3.38 -3.90
CA THR A 184 6.32 -4.75 -4.20
C THR A 184 5.22 -4.78 -5.26
N GLY A 185 4.22 -3.89 -5.16
CA GLY A 185 3.15 -3.74 -6.14
C GLY A 185 3.65 -3.32 -7.52
N THR A 186 4.68 -2.47 -7.59
CA THR A 186 5.33 -2.09 -8.85
C THR A 186 6.03 -3.29 -9.50
N ILE A 187 6.74 -4.11 -8.72
CA ILE A 187 7.32 -5.37 -9.21
C ILE A 187 6.21 -6.27 -9.79
N MET A 188 5.09 -6.42 -9.07
CA MET A 188 3.98 -7.28 -9.49
C MET A 188 3.32 -6.80 -10.78
N VAL A 189 3.05 -5.50 -10.92
CA VAL A 189 2.42 -4.94 -12.14
C VAL A 189 3.38 -4.95 -13.31
N ALA A 190 4.64 -4.59 -13.09
CA ALA A 190 5.66 -4.63 -14.13
C ALA A 190 5.90 -6.08 -14.62
N ASN A 191 5.76 -7.09 -13.77
CA ASN A 191 5.71 -8.48 -14.20
C ASN A 191 4.58 -8.72 -15.19
N VAL A 192 3.37 -8.20 -14.93
CA VAL A 192 2.24 -8.35 -15.86
C VAL A 192 2.50 -7.60 -17.16
N PHE A 193 2.89 -6.34 -17.08
CA PHE A 193 2.98 -5.44 -18.23
C PHE A 193 4.17 -5.75 -19.14
N LEU A 194 5.37 -5.94 -18.55
CA LEU A 194 6.64 -6.02 -19.28
C LEU A 194 7.09 -7.45 -19.57
N VAL A 195 6.54 -8.46 -18.86
CA VAL A 195 6.99 -9.84 -19.00
C VAL A 195 5.85 -10.78 -19.36
N ILE A 196 4.80 -10.87 -18.52
CA ILE A 196 3.74 -11.86 -18.72
C ILE A 196 2.99 -11.59 -20.02
N MET A 197 2.50 -10.37 -20.23
CA MET A 197 1.69 -10.03 -21.40
C MET A 197 2.46 -10.14 -22.72
N PRO A 198 3.72 -9.68 -22.86
CA PRO A 198 4.48 -9.89 -24.09
C PRO A 198 4.69 -11.38 -24.40
N ASN A 199 5.06 -12.20 -23.40
CA ASN A 199 5.25 -13.62 -23.59
C ASN A 199 3.94 -14.34 -23.97
N GLN A 200 2.82 -13.99 -23.32
CA GLN A 200 1.51 -14.55 -23.67
C GLN A 200 1.08 -14.17 -25.08
N ARG A 201 1.40 -12.97 -25.58
CA ARG A 201 1.09 -12.58 -26.96
C ARG A 201 1.83 -13.46 -27.97
N ILE A 202 3.10 -13.80 -27.72
CA ILE A 202 3.88 -14.72 -28.57
C ILE A 202 3.22 -16.11 -28.55
N VAL A 203 2.95 -16.65 -27.36
CA VAL A 203 2.30 -17.97 -27.22
C VAL A 203 0.96 -18.02 -27.97
N VAL A 204 0.10 -17.02 -27.78
CA VAL A 204 -1.23 -16.99 -28.43
C VAL A 204 -1.09 -16.84 -29.95
N ALA A 205 -0.13 -16.06 -30.45
CA ALA A 205 0.10 -15.93 -31.91
C ALA A 205 0.56 -17.26 -32.53
N ASP A 206 1.46 -17.98 -31.84
CA ASP A 206 1.88 -19.33 -32.32
C ASP A 206 0.72 -20.31 -32.28
N LEU A 207 -0.06 -20.36 -31.21
CA LEU A 207 -1.23 -21.24 -31.11
C LEU A 207 -2.25 -20.95 -32.22
N LYS A 208 -2.57 -19.68 -32.48
CA LYS A 208 -3.48 -19.28 -33.57
C LYS A 208 -2.95 -19.67 -34.95
N ALA A 209 -1.65 -19.64 -35.12
CA ALA A 209 -1.00 -20.07 -36.39
C ALA A 209 -0.82 -21.60 -36.51
N GLY A 210 -1.35 -22.37 -35.55
CA GLY A 210 -1.19 -23.85 -35.55
C GLY A 210 0.23 -24.32 -35.17
N ARG A 211 1.08 -23.42 -34.69
CA ARG A 211 2.44 -23.77 -34.26
C ARG A 211 2.47 -24.10 -32.77
N THR A 212 3.37 -24.98 -32.37
CA THR A 212 3.67 -25.24 -30.97
C THR A 212 4.58 -24.12 -30.44
N PRO A 213 4.15 -23.34 -29.41
CA PRO A 213 4.97 -22.30 -28.85
C PRO A 213 6.23 -22.84 -28.16
N ASP A 214 7.32 -22.07 -28.15
CA ASP A 214 8.49 -22.39 -27.34
C ASP A 214 8.09 -22.36 -25.84
N PRO A 215 8.30 -23.47 -25.10
CA PRO A 215 7.90 -23.60 -23.69
C PRO A 215 8.45 -22.49 -22.78
N LYS A 216 9.60 -21.93 -23.14
CA LYS A 216 10.27 -20.87 -22.33
C LYS A 216 9.36 -19.66 -22.05
N TYR A 217 8.52 -19.26 -23.00
CA TYR A 217 7.63 -18.11 -22.83
C TYR A 217 6.56 -18.37 -21.75
N GLY A 218 5.99 -19.58 -21.77
CA GLY A 218 5.04 -20.01 -20.77
C GLY A 218 5.67 -20.18 -19.39
N GLU A 219 6.87 -20.74 -19.31
CA GLU A 219 7.61 -20.94 -18.07
C GLU A 219 7.98 -19.61 -17.40
N ILE A 220 8.49 -18.64 -18.16
CA ILE A 220 8.80 -17.30 -17.67
C ILE A 220 7.53 -16.62 -17.14
N ALA A 221 6.44 -16.64 -17.92
CA ALA A 221 5.17 -16.04 -17.50
C ALA A 221 4.64 -16.68 -16.22
N LYS A 222 4.70 -18.02 -16.11
CA LYS A 222 4.27 -18.77 -14.94
C LYS A 222 5.10 -18.45 -13.70
N LEU A 223 6.43 -18.37 -13.83
CA LEU A 223 7.33 -17.99 -12.72
C LEU A 223 6.95 -16.62 -12.16
N ARG A 224 6.79 -15.61 -13.03
CA ARG A 224 6.43 -14.25 -12.61
C ARG A 224 5.02 -14.19 -11.98
N SER A 225 4.08 -14.94 -12.54
CA SER A 225 2.72 -15.04 -11.98
C SER A 225 2.73 -15.69 -10.59
N MET A 226 3.57 -16.71 -10.39
CA MET A 226 3.73 -17.35 -9.07
C MET A 226 4.35 -16.39 -8.05
N HIS A 227 5.35 -15.58 -8.42
CA HIS A 227 5.88 -14.55 -7.54
C HIS A 227 4.77 -13.56 -7.14
N ASN A 228 4.00 -13.05 -8.10
CA ASN A 228 2.88 -12.16 -7.82
C ASN A 228 1.88 -12.79 -6.83
N ASN A 229 1.58 -14.08 -6.98
CA ASN A 229 0.67 -14.79 -6.10
C ASN A 229 1.14 -14.82 -4.64
N TYR A 230 2.43 -15.05 -4.39
CA TYR A 230 2.98 -15.05 -3.03
C TYR A 230 3.12 -13.64 -2.44
N LEU A 231 3.32 -12.62 -3.27
CA LEU A 231 3.48 -11.24 -2.83
C LEU A 231 2.14 -10.54 -2.55
N THR A 232 1.02 -11.09 -3.00
CA THR A 232 -0.29 -10.43 -2.93
C THR A 232 -0.74 -10.13 -1.50
N LEU A 233 -0.72 -11.11 -0.58
CA LEU A 233 -1.18 -10.90 0.80
C LEU A 233 -0.33 -9.87 1.56
N PRO A 234 1.00 -9.92 1.49
CA PRO A 234 1.84 -8.87 2.08
C PRO A 234 1.53 -7.48 1.56
N VAL A 235 1.34 -7.32 0.24
CA VAL A 235 1.01 -6.01 -0.35
C VAL A 235 -0.31 -5.48 0.18
N ILE A 236 -1.34 -6.33 0.31
CA ILE A 236 -2.64 -5.91 0.88
C ILE A 236 -2.44 -5.39 2.32
N PHE A 237 -1.69 -6.14 3.15
CA PHE A 237 -1.40 -5.69 4.51
C PHE A 237 -0.70 -4.32 4.53
N LEU A 238 0.34 -4.16 3.71
CA LEU A 238 1.10 -2.91 3.63
C LEU A 238 0.23 -1.73 3.15
N MET A 239 -0.70 -1.96 2.22
CA MET A 239 -1.66 -0.94 1.78
C MET A 239 -2.68 -0.58 2.87
N LEU A 240 -3.05 -1.50 3.74
CA LEU A 240 -3.94 -1.26 4.88
C LEU A 240 -3.21 -0.68 6.09
N SER A 241 -1.90 -0.90 6.21
CA SER A 241 -1.10 -0.55 7.39
C SER A 241 -1.17 0.93 7.76
N ASN A 242 -1.36 1.82 6.78
CA ASN A 242 -1.47 3.25 7.00
C ASN A 242 -2.67 3.69 7.87
N HIS A 243 -3.62 2.79 8.11
CA HIS A 243 -4.77 2.98 8.99
C HIS A 243 -4.56 2.43 10.40
N TYR A 244 -3.43 1.71 10.64
CA TYR A 244 -3.15 1.02 11.90
C TYR A 244 -1.80 1.45 12.49
N PRO A 245 -1.78 2.42 13.43
CA PRO A 245 -0.54 2.87 14.08
C PRO A 245 0.29 1.75 14.69
N LEU A 246 -0.34 0.72 15.21
CA LEU A 246 0.35 -0.47 15.74
C LEU A 246 1.32 -1.11 14.74
N ALA A 247 1.07 -0.98 13.43
CA ALA A 247 1.93 -1.54 12.40
C ALA A 247 3.11 -0.62 12.08
N PHE A 248 2.88 0.71 11.99
CA PHE A 248 3.87 1.65 11.46
C PHE A 248 4.57 2.52 12.52
N ALA A 249 3.97 2.74 13.69
CA ALA A 249 4.53 3.61 14.72
C ALA A 249 5.57 2.91 15.64
N SER A 250 5.66 1.57 15.57
CA SER A 250 6.65 0.82 16.32
C SER A 250 8.07 1.01 15.75
N GLU A 251 9.08 1.06 16.60
CA GLU A 251 10.51 1.03 16.22
C GLU A 251 10.88 -0.26 15.45
N TYR A 252 10.07 -1.32 15.61
CA TYR A 252 10.20 -2.61 14.95
C TYR A 252 9.37 -2.73 13.67
N ASN A 253 8.84 -1.63 13.13
CA ASN A 253 7.94 -1.63 11.97
C ASN A 253 8.53 -2.31 10.73
N TRP A 254 9.83 -2.22 10.48
CA TRP A 254 10.50 -2.92 9.40
C TRP A 254 10.57 -4.45 9.62
N ILE A 255 10.69 -4.90 10.88
CA ILE A 255 10.64 -6.33 11.22
C ILE A 255 9.18 -6.81 11.07
N ILE A 256 8.21 -6.04 11.56
CA ILE A 256 6.78 -6.34 11.41
C ILE A 256 6.45 -6.52 9.92
N ALA A 257 6.86 -5.58 9.06
CA ALA A 257 6.64 -5.68 7.62
C ALA A 257 7.30 -6.93 7.03
N SER A 258 8.52 -7.26 7.45
CA SER A 258 9.23 -8.48 7.01
C SER A 258 8.52 -9.76 7.43
N LEU A 259 8.01 -9.82 8.65
CA LEU A 259 7.22 -10.95 9.15
C LEU A 259 5.89 -11.11 8.40
N VAL A 260 5.29 -10.02 7.95
CA VAL A 260 4.07 -10.06 7.11
C VAL A 260 4.32 -10.78 5.79
N PHE A 261 5.50 -10.63 5.17
CA PHE A 261 5.86 -11.41 3.99
C PHE A 261 5.93 -12.90 4.29
N LEU A 262 6.52 -13.29 5.41
CA LEU A 262 6.55 -14.71 5.82
C LEU A 262 5.16 -15.24 6.10
N MET A 263 4.32 -14.48 6.79
CA MET A 263 2.92 -14.84 7.06
C MET A 263 2.13 -15.03 5.75
N GLY A 264 2.31 -14.10 4.80
CA GLY A 264 1.68 -14.22 3.48
C GLY A 264 2.11 -15.48 2.72
N VAL A 265 3.41 -15.83 2.79
CA VAL A 265 3.95 -17.05 2.18
C VAL A 265 3.33 -18.30 2.80
N THR A 266 3.25 -18.41 4.14
CA THR A 266 2.67 -19.58 4.81
C THR A 266 1.21 -19.78 4.45
N ILE A 267 0.40 -18.69 4.41
CA ILE A 267 -1.02 -18.74 4.02
C ILE A 267 -1.14 -19.18 2.54
N ARG A 268 -0.38 -18.54 1.63
CA ARG A 268 -0.47 -18.87 0.21
C ARG A 268 0.02 -20.28 -0.09
N HIS A 269 1.03 -20.76 0.64
CA HIS A 269 1.53 -22.12 0.48
C HIS A 269 0.46 -23.17 0.83
N TYR A 270 -0.33 -22.94 1.89
CA TYR A 270 -1.46 -23.80 2.22
C TYR A 270 -2.44 -23.92 1.05
N PHE A 271 -2.94 -22.77 0.56
CA PHE A 271 -3.94 -22.77 -0.51
C PHE A 271 -3.39 -23.30 -1.83
N ASN A 272 -2.17 -22.93 -2.20
CA ASN A 272 -1.55 -23.42 -3.44
C ASN A 272 -1.34 -24.95 -3.41
N THR A 273 -0.93 -25.50 -2.27
CA THR A 273 -0.74 -26.95 -2.09
C THR A 273 -2.08 -27.68 -2.13
N MET A 274 -3.11 -27.12 -1.50
CA MET A 274 -4.46 -27.66 -1.49
C MET A 274 -5.07 -27.67 -2.91
N HIS A 275 -4.98 -26.55 -3.63
CA HIS A 275 -5.48 -26.46 -5.02
C HIS A 275 -4.73 -27.39 -5.96
N ALA A 276 -3.41 -27.56 -5.75
CA ALA A 276 -2.60 -28.53 -6.50
C ALA A 276 -2.90 -29.99 -6.12
N ARG A 277 -3.84 -30.25 -5.19
CA ARG A 277 -4.20 -31.59 -4.67
C ARG A 277 -3.01 -32.37 -4.10
N LYS A 278 -1.98 -31.67 -3.62
CA LYS A 278 -0.77 -32.25 -2.99
C LYS A 278 -0.91 -32.46 -1.47
N GLY A 279 -2.14 -32.32 -0.95
CA GLY A 279 -2.45 -32.46 0.46
C GLY A 279 -2.84 -31.14 1.12
N ARG A 280 -2.95 -31.19 2.46
CA ARG A 280 -3.31 -30.04 3.29
C ARG A 280 -2.20 -29.80 4.33
N PRO A 281 -1.22 -28.93 4.04
CA PRO A 281 -0.09 -28.70 4.95
C PRO A 281 -0.54 -27.84 6.15
N THR A 282 -1.27 -28.42 7.09
CA THR A 282 -1.88 -27.72 8.25
C THR A 282 -0.87 -27.05 9.17
N TRP A 283 0.40 -27.52 9.16
CA TRP A 283 1.49 -26.88 9.89
C TRP A 283 1.67 -25.40 9.54
N THR A 284 1.30 -24.98 8.31
CA THR A 284 1.40 -23.59 7.87
C THR A 284 0.51 -22.65 8.67
N TRP A 285 -0.64 -23.14 9.17
CA TRP A 285 -1.49 -22.37 10.07
C TRP A 285 -0.87 -22.17 11.44
N GLY A 286 -0.16 -23.18 11.96
CA GLY A 286 0.63 -23.03 13.18
C GLY A 286 1.74 -21.99 13.01
N ALA A 287 2.46 -22.04 11.88
CA ALA A 287 3.47 -21.03 11.53
C ALA A 287 2.86 -19.63 11.37
N THR A 288 1.71 -19.50 10.68
CA THR A 288 0.98 -18.23 10.54
C THR A 288 0.60 -17.66 11.91
N ALA A 289 0.05 -18.48 12.81
CA ALA A 289 -0.31 -18.03 14.16
C ALA A 289 0.92 -17.59 14.96
N ALA A 290 2.01 -18.33 14.90
CA ALA A 290 3.26 -17.97 15.58
C ALA A 290 3.83 -16.63 15.08
N VAL A 291 3.86 -16.42 13.75
CA VAL A 291 4.30 -15.15 13.14
C VAL A 291 3.37 -14.00 13.53
N PHE A 292 2.05 -14.23 13.53
CA PHE A 292 1.09 -13.21 13.95
C PHE A 292 1.27 -12.80 15.41
N LEU A 293 1.47 -13.76 16.30
CA LEU A 293 1.77 -13.50 17.72
C LEU A 293 3.09 -12.73 17.91
N ALA A 294 4.11 -13.04 17.10
CA ALA A 294 5.37 -12.28 17.09
C ALA A 294 5.15 -10.83 16.62
N ILE A 295 4.33 -10.59 15.59
CA ILE A 295 3.95 -9.25 15.16
C ILE A 295 3.23 -8.50 16.29
N MET A 296 2.28 -9.12 16.95
CA MET A 296 1.58 -8.51 18.10
C MET A 296 2.55 -8.14 19.23
N ALA A 297 3.47 -9.03 19.59
CA ALA A 297 4.47 -8.78 20.63
C ALA A 297 5.39 -7.61 20.26
N LEU A 298 5.86 -7.54 19.02
CA LEU A 298 6.68 -6.42 18.53
C LEU A 298 5.91 -5.10 18.48
N SER A 299 4.63 -5.14 18.13
CA SER A 299 3.77 -3.95 18.16
C SER A 299 3.54 -3.42 19.56
N ALA A 300 3.44 -4.31 20.56
CA ALA A 300 3.23 -3.96 21.96
C ALA A 300 4.54 -3.61 22.72
N ALA A 301 5.70 -3.94 22.17
CA ALA A 301 6.99 -3.76 22.83
C ALA A 301 7.25 -2.31 23.34
N PRO A 302 6.89 -1.24 22.60
CA PRO A 302 7.02 0.13 23.10
C PRO A 302 6.19 0.40 24.37
N MET A 303 5.00 -0.21 24.48
CA MET A 303 4.13 -0.06 25.65
C MET A 303 4.74 -0.71 26.90
N LEU A 304 5.53 -1.77 26.71
CA LEU A 304 6.19 -2.49 27.81
C LEU A 304 7.45 -1.77 28.32
N LYS A 305 8.07 -0.93 27.50
CA LYS A 305 9.25 -0.14 27.88
C LYS A 305 8.92 1.11 28.71
N GLY A 306 7.64 1.47 28.85
CA GLY A 306 7.18 2.75 29.40
C GLY A 306 7.35 3.87 28.37
N ALA A 307 6.49 4.88 28.43
CA ALA A 307 6.63 6.06 27.60
C ALA A 307 7.87 6.83 28.09
N GLU A 308 8.94 6.86 27.29
CA GLU A 308 9.94 7.92 27.49
C GLU A 308 9.23 9.27 27.25
N PRO A 309 9.43 10.27 28.13
CA PRO A 309 8.86 11.59 27.89
C PRO A 309 9.40 12.07 26.54
N GLU A 310 8.48 12.31 25.61
CA GLU A 310 8.81 12.86 24.28
C GLU A 310 9.53 14.19 24.54
N GLN A 311 10.82 14.25 24.23
CA GLN A 311 11.59 15.48 24.34
C GLN A 311 10.88 16.53 23.50
N ASP A 312 10.66 17.69 24.09
CA ASP A 312 10.05 18.86 23.46
C ASP A 312 10.88 19.19 22.20
N THR A 313 10.50 18.57 21.08
CA THR A 313 11.24 18.71 19.83
C THR A 313 11.01 20.12 19.32
N ALA A 314 12.09 20.85 19.12
CA ALA A 314 12.07 22.19 18.58
C ALA A 314 11.15 22.25 17.33
N LEU A 315 10.32 23.30 17.26
CA LEU A 315 9.37 23.48 16.15
C LEU A 315 10.11 23.43 14.80
N PRO A 316 9.80 22.45 13.93
CA PRO A 316 10.42 22.35 12.60
C PRO A 316 10.25 23.65 11.81
N ALA A 317 11.31 24.10 11.14
CA ALA A 317 11.34 25.40 10.44
C ALA A 317 10.19 25.55 9.41
N HIS A 318 9.78 24.46 8.75
CA HIS A 318 8.68 24.47 7.79
C HIS A 318 7.30 24.66 8.45
N LEU A 319 7.13 24.33 9.74
CA LEU A 319 5.88 24.52 10.50
C LEU A 319 5.82 25.89 11.18
N ALA A 320 6.93 26.60 11.33
CA ALA A 320 6.97 27.92 11.94
C ALA A 320 5.97 28.94 11.32
N PRO A 321 5.75 28.98 9.99
CA PRO A 321 4.74 29.85 9.39
C PRO A 321 3.30 29.54 9.81
N VAL A 322 3.01 28.27 10.13
CA VAL A 322 1.68 27.80 10.54
C VAL A 322 1.39 28.22 11.97
N VAL A 323 2.38 28.08 12.85
CA VAL A 323 2.30 28.54 14.24
C VAL A 323 2.25 30.07 14.34
N ALA A 324 2.97 30.77 13.47
CA ALA A 324 2.95 32.23 13.41
C ALA A 324 1.70 32.82 12.70
N ALA A 325 0.80 32.00 12.20
CA ALA A 325 -0.40 32.48 11.52
C ALA A 325 -1.40 33.11 12.51
N ALA A 326 -2.21 34.06 12.03
CA ALA A 326 -3.25 34.69 12.84
C ALA A 326 -4.19 33.61 13.43
N HIS A 327 -4.64 33.80 14.66
CA HIS A 327 -5.53 32.93 15.41
C HIS A 327 -4.92 31.60 15.89
N PHE A 328 -3.61 31.32 15.71
CA PHE A 328 -3.01 30.06 16.16
C PHE A 328 -3.17 29.87 17.68
N ALA A 329 -2.91 30.91 18.49
CA ALA A 329 -3.01 30.81 19.95
C ALA A 329 -4.44 30.43 20.40
N GLU A 330 -5.47 30.99 19.78
CA GLU A 330 -6.86 30.65 20.03
C GLU A 330 -7.19 29.22 19.62
N VAL A 331 -6.68 28.78 18.46
CA VAL A 331 -6.86 27.42 17.98
C VAL A 331 -6.12 26.40 18.85
N ARG A 332 -4.94 26.75 19.35
CA ARG A 332 -4.21 25.93 20.33
C ARG A 332 -5.08 25.67 21.58
N GLU A 333 -5.67 26.69 22.16
CA GLU A 333 -6.54 26.58 23.33
C GLU A 333 -7.78 25.70 23.01
N ILE A 334 -8.40 25.86 21.83
CA ILE A 334 -9.51 25.00 21.37
C ILE A 334 -9.05 23.54 21.28
N VAL A 335 -7.88 23.28 20.71
CA VAL A 335 -7.35 21.93 20.53
C VAL A 335 -7.02 21.29 21.88
N GLU A 336 -6.36 22.02 22.78
CA GLU A 336 -6.04 21.56 24.13
C GLU A 336 -7.30 21.18 24.92
N THR A 337 -8.38 21.97 24.79
CA THR A 337 -9.62 21.77 25.57
C THR A 337 -10.60 20.78 24.91
N ARG A 338 -10.63 20.70 23.58
CA ARG A 338 -11.64 19.92 22.83
C ARG A 338 -11.10 18.65 22.19
N CYS A 339 -9.77 18.55 21.99
CA CYS A 339 -9.19 17.44 21.22
C CYS A 339 -8.22 16.59 22.05
N ALA A 340 -7.43 17.20 22.96
CA ALA A 340 -6.34 16.52 23.66
C ALA A 340 -6.80 15.34 24.52
N MET A 341 -8.04 15.35 25.05
CA MET A 341 -8.57 14.23 25.84
C MET A 341 -8.49 12.88 25.09
N CYS A 342 -8.62 12.90 23.75
CA CYS A 342 -8.50 11.71 22.91
C CYS A 342 -7.18 11.68 22.12
N HIS A 343 -6.59 12.84 21.84
CA HIS A 343 -5.43 13.02 20.99
C HIS A 343 -4.13 13.37 21.74
N ALA A 344 -4.02 12.93 22.98
CA ALA A 344 -2.79 12.95 23.77
C ALA A 344 -1.97 11.67 23.58
N ALA A 345 -0.69 11.69 24.00
CA ALA A 345 0.17 10.51 24.07
C ALA A 345 -0.46 9.41 24.92
N GLU A 346 -1.03 9.82 26.06
CA GLU A 346 -1.83 8.98 26.94
C GLU A 346 -3.27 9.53 26.98
N PRO A 347 -4.18 9.04 26.11
CA PRO A 347 -5.54 9.53 26.07
C PRO A 347 -6.28 9.31 27.39
N LEU A 348 -6.98 10.33 27.86
CA LEU A 348 -7.79 10.24 29.09
C LEU A 348 -9.21 9.69 28.82
N TRP A 349 -9.62 9.57 27.57
CA TRP A 349 -10.94 9.04 27.21
C TRP A 349 -11.02 7.54 27.49
N PRO A 350 -12.03 7.06 28.23
CA PRO A 350 -12.16 5.65 28.58
C PRO A 350 -12.21 4.74 27.34
N GLY A 351 -11.38 3.70 27.35
CA GLY A 351 -11.28 2.72 26.26
C GLY A 351 -10.31 3.07 25.12
N LEU A 352 -9.65 4.22 25.17
CA LEU A 352 -8.55 4.57 24.27
C LEU A 352 -7.20 4.30 24.93
N ALA A 353 -6.45 3.33 24.43
CA ALA A 353 -5.09 3.05 24.90
C ALA A 353 -4.03 3.91 24.19
N THR A 354 -4.33 4.45 23.03
CA THR A 354 -3.44 5.31 22.22
C THR A 354 -4.25 6.33 21.46
N ALA A 355 -3.63 7.44 21.08
CA ALA A 355 -4.26 8.45 20.25
C ALA A 355 -4.85 7.85 18.95
N PRO A 356 -6.11 8.13 18.60
CA PRO A 356 -6.74 7.59 17.41
C PRO A 356 -5.91 7.88 16.15
N ARG A 357 -5.63 6.86 15.37
CA ARG A 357 -4.77 6.92 14.16
C ARG A 357 -3.34 7.47 14.42
N GLY A 358 -2.86 7.46 15.66
CA GLY A 358 -1.58 8.04 16.04
C GLY A 358 -1.51 9.56 15.94
N VAL A 359 -2.64 10.23 15.79
CA VAL A 359 -2.70 11.70 15.73
C VAL A 359 -2.62 12.25 17.15
N ARG A 360 -1.50 12.91 17.48
CA ARG A 360 -1.30 13.63 18.74
C ARG A 360 -1.43 15.12 18.50
N LEU A 361 -1.96 15.86 19.49
CA LEU A 361 -2.27 17.29 19.40
C LEU A 361 -1.90 18.02 20.70
N GLU A 362 -0.74 17.69 21.30
CA GLU A 362 -0.29 18.24 22.58
C GLU A 362 0.70 19.38 22.42
N THR A 363 1.46 19.43 21.30
CA THR A 363 2.48 20.45 21.06
C THR A 363 2.12 21.30 19.83
N ASP A 364 2.70 22.52 19.78
CA ASP A 364 2.52 23.44 18.64
C ASP A 364 2.92 22.78 17.31
N ALA A 365 4.00 21.99 17.32
CA ALA A 365 4.45 21.26 16.14
C ALA A 365 3.42 20.20 15.68
N GLN A 366 2.84 19.46 16.62
CA GLN A 366 1.82 18.44 16.32
C GLN A 366 0.54 19.08 15.79
N ILE A 367 0.08 20.18 16.38
CA ILE A 367 -1.09 20.95 15.94
C ILE A 367 -0.84 21.51 14.54
N ALA A 368 0.32 22.12 14.31
CA ALA A 368 0.70 22.68 13.04
C ALA A 368 0.81 21.63 11.93
N ALA A 369 1.38 20.46 12.23
CA ALA A 369 1.45 19.34 11.29
C ALA A 369 0.07 18.80 10.89
N GLN A 370 -0.93 18.93 11.76
CA GLN A 370 -2.31 18.48 11.51
C GLN A 370 -3.26 19.61 11.07
N ALA A 371 -2.74 20.80 10.73
CA ALA A 371 -3.55 21.98 10.45
C ALA A 371 -4.67 21.72 9.42
N ARG A 372 -4.36 21.05 8.30
CA ARG A 372 -5.36 20.69 7.28
C ARG A 372 -6.40 19.70 7.81
N ALA A 373 -5.98 18.70 8.57
CA ALA A 373 -6.90 17.72 9.14
C ALA A 373 -7.82 18.35 10.19
N ILE A 374 -7.29 19.21 11.07
CA ILE A 374 -8.08 19.97 12.05
C ILE A 374 -9.11 20.85 11.33
N TYR A 375 -8.68 21.60 10.31
CA TYR A 375 -9.57 22.44 9.49
C TYR A 375 -10.71 21.64 8.88
N LEU A 376 -10.41 20.53 8.19
CA LEU A 376 -11.41 19.73 7.50
C LEU A 376 -12.35 19.00 8.48
N GLN A 377 -11.76 18.33 9.47
CA GLN A 377 -12.53 17.45 10.35
C GLN A 377 -13.31 18.21 11.43
N ALA A 378 -12.72 19.25 12.00
CA ALA A 378 -13.38 20.02 13.06
C ALA A 378 -14.00 21.32 12.54
N GLY A 379 -13.35 22.01 11.60
CA GLY A 379 -13.82 23.30 11.09
C GLY A 379 -14.94 23.18 10.07
N ILE A 380 -14.79 22.32 9.06
CA ILE A 380 -15.71 22.24 7.91
C ILE A 380 -16.73 21.11 8.01
N THR A 381 -16.27 19.87 8.20
CA THR A 381 -17.17 18.70 8.13
C THR A 381 -17.85 18.39 9.46
N HIS A 382 -17.38 18.96 10.53
CA HIS A 382 -17.81 18.69 11.91
C HIS A 382 -17.72 17.21 12.31
N ALA A 383 -16.90 16.42 11.61
CA ALA A 383 -16.70 15.02 11.93
C ALA A 383 -15.95 14.81 13.27
N MET A 384 -15.21 15.83 13.70
CA MET A 384 -14.50 15.86 15.00
C MET A 384 -14.99 17.03 15.87
N PRO A 385 -15.09 16.82 17.18
CA PRO A 385 -15.11 15.55 17.91
C PRO A 385 -16.29 14.67 17.48
N PRO A 386 -16.17 13.31 17.53
CA PRO A 386 -17.27 12.43 17.15
C PRO A 386 -18.55 12.74 17.92
N GLY A 387 -19.68 12.94 17.21
CA GLY A 387 -20.94 13.28 17.83
C GLY A 387 -20.91 14.59 18.66
N ASN A 388 -19.92 15.43 18.43
CA ASN A 388 -19.66 16.65 19.22
C ASN A 388 -19.53 16.40 20.74
N LEU A 389 -18.98 15.25 21.15
CA LEU A 389 -18.86 14.82 22.55
C LEU A 389 -18.15 15.84 23.44
N MET A 390 -17.18 16.58 22.89
CA MET A 390 -16.44 17.62 23.61
C MET A 390 -17.08 19.01 23.50
N GLN A 391 -18.31 19.10 22.97
CA GLN A 391 -19.13 20.32 22.89
C GLN A 391 -18.40 21.51 22.26
N ILE A 392 -17.66 21.28 21.17
CA ILE A 392 -17.03 22.37 20.41
C ILE A 392 -18.12 23.29 19.82
N GLU A 393 -17.98 24.59 20.04
CA GLU A 393 -18.95 25.59 19.63
C GLU A 393 -18.76 26.02 18.17
N LEU A 394 -19.81 26.57 17.54
CA LEU A 394 -19.73 27.10 16.17
C LEU A 394 -18.71 28.24 16.04
N ALA A 395 -18.54 29.06 17.07
CA ALA A 395 -17.55 30.13 17.10
C ALA A 395 -16.11 29.57 17.12
N GLU A 396 -15.86 28.50 17.89
CA GLU A 396 -14.58 27.79 17.93
C GLU A 396 -14.27 27.16 16.56
N ARG A 397 -15.25 26.53 15.91
CA ARG A 397 -15.11 26.00 14.54
C ARG A 397 -14.77 27.09 13.53
N ALA A 398 -15.46 28.24 13.62
CA ALA A 398 -15.20 29.37 12.75
C ALA A 398 -13.77 29.93 12.96
N ARG A 399 -13.25 29.87 14.17
CA ARG A 399 -11.88 30.27 14.49
C ARG A 399 -10.84 29.34 13.86
N ILE A 400 -11.07 28.03 13.91
CA ILE A 400 -10.25 27.03 13.20
C ILE A 400 -10.21 27.32 11.69
N VAL A 401 -11.37 27.64 11.10
CA VAL A 401 -11.48 27.99 9.68
C VAL A 401 -10.69 29.26 9.35
N ALA A 402 -10.81 30.30 10.17
CA ALA A 402 -10.10 31.55 9.98
C ALA A 402 -8.58 31.37 10.06
N TRP A 403 -8.10 30.60 11.03
CA TRP A 403 -6.68 30.25 11.15
C TRP A 403 -6.13 29.57 9.91
N TYR A 404 -6.77 28.51 9.44
CA TYR A 404 -6.29 27.76 8.27
C TYR A 404 -6.27 28.62 7.01
N ARG A 405 -7.25 29.48 6.82
CA ARG A 405 -7.29 30.44 5.70
C ARG A 405 -6.16 31.47 5.78
N ALA A 406 -5.79 31.91 7.00
CA ALA A 406 -4.66 32.81 7.18
C ALA A 406 -3.32 32.17 6.82
N ILE A 407 -3.15 30.85 7.02
CA ILE A 407 -1.97 30.10 6.57
C ILE A 407 -1.89 30.14 5.02
N ALA A 408 -2.99 29.82 4.34
CA ALA A 408 -3.03 29.79 2.87
C ALA A 408 -2.69 31.16 2.26
N THR A 409 -3.22 32.24 2.82
CA THR A 409 -2.94 33.62 2.36
C THR A 409 -1.46 33.98 2.50
N ARG A 410 -0.81 33.55 3.60
CA ARG A 410 0.63 33.79 3.80
C ARG A 410 1.52 33.00 2.86
N GLN A 411 1.14 31.77 2.53
CA GLN A 411 1.89 30.94 1.59
C GLN A 411 1.84 31.53 0.18
N MET A 412 0.68 32.03 -0.26
CA MET A 412 0.52 32.72 -1.56
C MET A 412 1.37 34.00 -1.62
N ALA A 413 1.34 34.85 -0.57
CA ALA A 413 2.14 36.08 -0.51
C ALA A 413 3.66 35.81 -0.54
N ARG A 414 4.12 34.67 0.00
CA ARG A 414 5.53 34.26 -0.09
C ARG A 414 5.92 33.78 -1.47
N ALA A 415 5.04 33.05 -2.15
CA ALA A 415 5.28 32.58 -3.50
C ALA A 415 5.45 33.77 -4.46
N ASP A 416 4.60 34.79 -4.34
CA ASP A 416 4.66 36.02 -5.15
C ASP A 416 5.96 36.82 -4.91
N THR A 417 6.43 36.89 -3.63
CA THR A 417 7.68 37.61 -3.32
C THR A 417 8.95 36.86 -3.74
N VAL A 418 8.89 35.56 -3.94
CA VAL A 418 10.00 34.77 -4.51
C VAL A 418 10.00 34.85 -6.04
N ALA A 419 8.84 34.91 -6.68
CA ALA A 419 8.71 35.10 -8.13
C ALA A 419 9.15 36.49 -8.60
N ASP A 420 8.99 37.54 -7.78
CA ASP A 420 9.44 38.91 -8.09
C ASP A 420 10.95 39.13 -7.89
N ARG A 421 11.67 38.18 -7.30
CA ARG A 421 13.12 38.28 -7.04
C ARG A 421 13.99 37.39 -7.93
N GLY A 422 13.40 36.61 -8.83
CA GLY A 422 14.06 35.73 -9.81
C GLY A 422 13.87 36.22 -11.22
#